data_7af8dae9653dcbee50abcae19b612a20
#
_entry.id   7af8dae9653dcbee50abcae19b612a20
#
_cell.length_a   1.000
_cell.length_b   1.000
_cell.length_c   1.000
_cell.angle_alpha   90.00
_cell.angle_beta   90.00
_cell.angle_gamma   90.00
#
_symmetry.space_group_name_H-M   'P 1'
#
loop_
_entity.id
_entity.type
_entity.pdbx_description
1 polymer ?
#
loop_
_entity_poly.entity_id
_entity_poly.type
_entity_poly.pdbx_seq_one_letter_code
_entity_poly.pdbx_strand_id
1 'polypeptide(L)'
;AHIIKANGKNLKDDVKEWHIHECNFQFVLVLNGWATFEYEGEGVKTIRKGDAINQRPMIAHREIACSEDFEVLEIVAPANFKTKIVEKPN
;
A
#
# COMPACT_ATOMS: atom_id res chain seq x y z
N ALA A 1 12.69 2.74 -12.11
CA ALA A 1 12.00 2.18 -10.93
C ALA A 1 12.76 2.57 -9.66
N HIS A 2 12.01 2.62 -8.55
CA HIS A 2 12.57 3.00 -7.26
C HIS A 2 12.19 1.96 -6.21
N ILE A 3 13.13 1.61 -5.33
CA ILE A 3 12.90 0.64 -4.26
C ILE A 3 12.78 1.39 -2.94
N ILE A 4 11.67 1.17 -2.24
CA ILE A 4 11.37 1.82 -0.96
C ILE A 4 11.18 0.74 0.10
N LYS A 5 11.80 0.93 1.27
CA LYS A 5 11.56 0.10 2.44
C LYS A 5 10.76 0.92 3.44
N ALA A 6 9.58 0.42 3.81
CA ALA A 6 8.68 1.08 4.75
C ALA A 6 8.30 0.12 5.88
N ASN A 7 8.02 0.66 7.06
CA ASN A 7 7.56 -0.14 8.20
C ASN A 7 6.36 0.52 8.89
N GLY A 8 5.67 -0.25 9.73
CA GLY A 8 4.43 0.18 10.37
C GLY A 8 4.57 1.40 11.28
N LYS A 9 5.75 1.62 11.84
CA LYS A 9 5.99 2.77 12.72
C LYS A 9 6.14 4.08 11.98
N ASN A 10 6.50 4.00 10.68
CA ASN A 10 6.79 5.17 9.85
C ASN A 10 5.68 5.47 8.85
N LEU A 11 4.57 4.72 8.90
CA LEU A 11 3.44 4.98 8.02
C LEU A 11 2.77 6.29 8.40
N LYS A 12 2.50 7.11 7.39
CA LYS A 12 1.82 8.39 7.58
C LYS A 12 0.33 8.17 7.80
N ASP A 13 -0.32 9.10 8.50
CA ASP A 13 -1.76 9.02 8.77
C ASP A 13 -2.59 8.99 7.49
N ASP A 14 -2.12 9.61 6.41
CA ASP A 14 -2.86 9.67 5.15
C ASP A 14 -3.05 8.30 4.49
N VAL A 15 -2.23 7.27 4.80
CA VAL A 15 -2.45 5.93 4.25
C VAL A 15 -3.71 5.27 4.79
N LYS A 16 -4.26 5.74 5.91
CA LYS A 16 -5.52 5.27 6.49
C LYS A 16 -6.74 5.87 5.79
N GLU A 17 -6.54 6.94 5.03
CA GLU A 17 -7.57 7.52 4.19
C GLU A 17 -7.65 6.77 2.88
N TRP A 18 -8.83 6.78 2.25
CA TRP A 18 -8.94 6.29 0.88
C TRP A 18 -8.05 7.14 -0.02
N HIS A 19 -7.18 6.48 -0.78
CA HIS A 19 -6.23 7.18 -1.65
C HIS A 19 -5.90 6.36 -2.89
N ILE A 20 -5.32 7.04 -3.87
CA ILE A 20 -4.77 6.41 -5.08
C ILE A 20 -3.31 6.82 -5.23
N HIS A 21 -2.53 5.95 -5.85
CA HIS A 21 -1.15 6.25 -6.23
C HIS A 21 -1.08 6.51 -7.72
N GLU A 22 -0.62 7.70 -8.09
CA GLU A 22 -0.48 8.10 -9.49
C GLU A 22 0.83 7.57 -10.06
N CYS A 23 0.94 6.24 -10.13
CA CYS A 23 2.11 5.55 -10.66
C CYS A 23 1.69 4.56 -11.74
N ASN A 24 2.64 4.10 -12.54
CA ASN A 24 2.38 3.12 -13.61
C ASN A 24 2.54 1.69 -13.13
N PHE A 25 3.31 1.49 -12.07
CA PHE A 25 3.62 0.16 -11.55
C PHE A 25 3.94 0.26 -10.05
N GLN A 26 3.40 -0.67 -9.28
CA GLN A 26 3.76 -0.79 -7.86
C GLN A 26 3.72 -2.26 -7.45
N PHE A 27 4.86 -2.78 -7.01
CA PHE A 27 5.01 -4.14 -6.50
C PHE A 27 5.46 -4.07 -5.04
N VAL A 28 4.80 -4.86 -4.18
CA VAL A 28 5.06 -4.86 -2.74
C VAL A 28 5.36 -6.28 -2.30
N LEU A 29 6.47 -6.47 -1.57
CA LEU A 29 6.83 -7.72 -0.91
C LEU A 29 6.85 -7.49 0.59
N VAL A 30 6.10 -8.28 1.35
CA VAL A 30 6.07 -8.16 2.81
C VAL A 30 7.27 -8.89 3.41
N LEU A 31 8.13 -8.15 4.10
CA LEU A 31 9.35 -8.67 4.71
C LEU A 31 9.11 -9.15 6.14
N ASN A 32 8.26 -8.47 6.90
CA ASN A 32 7.91 -8.81 8.27
C ASN A 32 6.50 -8.35 8.61
N GLY A 33 5.87 -9.03 9.57
CA GLY A 33 4.58 -8.63 10.11
C GLY A 33 3.43 -8.85 9.15
N TRP A 34 2.40 -8.04 9.35
CA TRP A 34 1.18 -8.11 8.55
C TRP A 34 0.54 -6.72 8.43
N ALA A 35 -0.30 -6.56 7.41
CA ALA A 35 -1.15 -5.38 7.27
C ALA A 35 -2.46 -5.77 6.58
N THR A 36 -3.51 -5.05 6.94
CA THR A 36 -4.85 -5.24 6.36
C THR A 36 -5.21 -3.99 5.58
N PHE A 37 -5.60 -4.19 4.32
CA PHE A 37 -5.99 -3.12 3.42
C PHE A 37 -7.39 -3.37 2.88
N GLU A 38 -8.05 -2.29 2.49
CA GLU A 38 -9.31 -2.36 1.76
C GLU A 38 -9.10 -1.75 0.37
N TYR A 39 -9.53 -2.48 -0.66
CA TYR A 39 -9.36 -2.08 -2.06
C TYR A 39 -10.72 -1.90 -2.72
N GLU A 40 -10.82 -0.87 -3.53
CA GLU A 40 -12.00 -0.62 -4.36
C GLU A 40 -12.30 -1.84 -5.24
N GLY A 41 -13.52 -2.38 -5.11
CA GLY A 41 -13.98 -3.51 -5.93
C GLY A 41 -13.45 -4.88 -5.51
N GLU A 42 -12.50 -4.95 -4.59
CA GLU A 42 -11.89 -6.22 -4.16
C GLU A 42 -12.12 -6.55 -2.69
N GLY A 43 -12.51 -5.56 -1.88
CA GLY A 43 -12.77 -5.76 -0.46
C GLY A 43 -11.50 -5.72 0.40
N VAL A 44 -11.60 -6.38 1.56
CA VAL A 44 -10.55 -6.36 2.59
C VAL A 44 -9.60 -7.53 2.38
N LYS A 45 -8.29 -7.24 2.43
CA LYS A 45 -7.23 -8.25 2.30
C LYS A 45 -6.18 -8.04 3.38
N THR A 46 -5.71 -9.14 3.96
CA THR A 46 -4.59 -9.12 4.91
C THR A 46 -3.38 -9.75 4.23
N ILE A 47 -2.26 -9.05 4.26
CA ILE A 47 -0.99 -9.52 3.72
C ILE A 47 -0.02 -9.77 4.86
N ARG A 48 0.78 -10.82 4.73
CA ARG A 48 1.69 -11.30 5.77
C ARG A 48 3.08 -11.53 5.19
N LYS A 49 4.05 -11.74 6.06
CA LYS A 49 5.43 -12.05 5.67
C LYS A 49 5.47 -13.09 4.55
N GLY A 50 6.19 -12.76 3.48
CA GLY A 50 6.33 -13.62 2.31
C GLY A 50 5.30 -13.36 1.21
N ASP A 51 4.23 -12.62 1.51
CA ASP A 51 3.24 -12.28 0.49
C ASP A 51 3.77 -11.19 -0.44
N ALA A 52 3.41 -11.28 -1.70
CA ALA A 52 3.76 -10.28 -2.70
C ALA A 52 2.48 -9.79 -3.39
N ILE A 53 2.43 -8.48 -3.64
CA ILE A 53 1.28 -7.87 -4.29
C ILE A 53 1.77 -7.02 -5.45
N ASN A 54 1.14 -7.21 -6.61
CA ASN A 54 1.24 -6.27 -7.71
C ASN A 54 0.04 -5.34 -7.61
N GLN A 55 0.23 -4.17 -6.98
CA GLN A 55 -0.86 -3.21 -6.79
C GLN A 55 -1.21 -2.55 -8.12
N ARG A 56 -2.51 -2.58 -8.45
CA ARG A 56 -2.98 -1.93 -9.66
C ARG A 56 -2.87 -0.42 -9.50
N PRO A 57 -2.29 0.29 -10.48
CA PRO A 57 -2.23 1.75 -10.46
C PRO A 57 -3.63 2.37 -10.40
N MET A 58 -3.74 3.51 -9.77
CA MET A 58 -4.95 4.33 -9.74
C MET A 58 -6.17 3.68 -9.07
N ILE A 59 -6.03 2.51 -8.44
CA ILE A 59 -7.14 1.92 -7.69
C ILE A 59 -7.18 2.52 -6.28
N ALA A 60 -8.36 2.93 -5.84
CA ALA A 60 -8.52 3.49 -4.50
C ALA A 60 -8.37 2.39 -3.45
N HIS A 61 -7.63 2.68 -2.40
CA HIS A 61 -7.41 1.76 -1.30
C HIS A 61 -7.07 2.52 -0.02
N ARG A 62 -7.11 1.81 1.11
CA ARG A 62 -6.69 2.35 2.40
C ARG A 62 -6.11 1.25 3.27
N GLU A 63 -5.24 1.61 4.20
CA GLU A 63 -4.78 0.72 5.24
C GLU A 63 -5.74 0.78 6.43
N ILE A 64 -6.17 -0.39 6.90
CA ILE A 64 -7.05 -0.49 8.07
C ILE A 64 -6.24 -0.68 9.34
N ALA A 65 -5.25 -1.59 9.31
CA ALA A 65 -4.42 -1.93 10.46
C ALA A 65 -3.12 -2.58 9.99
N CYS A 66 -2.11 -2.52 10.85
CA CYS A 66 -0.86 -3.26 10.62
C CYS A 66 -0.19 -3.60 11.95
N SER A 67 0.71 -4.58 11.94
CA SER A 67 1.56 -4.88 13.08
C SER A 67 2.66 -3.82 13.20
N GLU A 68 3.22 -3.68 14.41
CA GLU A 68 4.31 -2.73 14.64
C GLU A 68 5.56 -3.08 13.85
N ASP A 69 5.78 -4.37 13.60
CA ASP A 69 6.93 -4.87 12.86
C ASP A 69 6.68 -4.97 11.35
N PHE A 70 5.56 -4.45 10.88
CA PHE A 70 5.23 -4.47 9.45
C PHE A 70 6.32 -3.78 8.64
N GLU A 71 6.88 -4.52 7.70
CA GLU A 71 7.96 -4.03 6.84
C GLU A 71 7.78 -4.57 5.45
N VAL A 72 7.90 -3.69 4.45
CA VAL A 72 7.73 -4.03 3.04
C VAL A 72 8.89 -3.52 2.21
N LEU A 73 9.12 -4.21 1.11
CA LEU A 73 9.95 -3.73 0.02
C LEU A 73 9.02 -3.34 -1.12
N GLU A 74 9.10 -2.11 -1.57
CA GLU A 74 8.27 -1.60 -2.67
C GLU A 74 9.12 -1.26 -3.88
N ILE A 75 8.65 -1.65 -5.05
CA ILE A 75 9.22 -1.25 -6.32
C ILE A 75 8.15 -0.45 -7.06
N VAL A 76 8.43 0.81 -7.32
CA VAL A 76 7.47 1.71 -7.95
C VAL A 76 8.06 2.38 -9.18
N ALA A 77 7.20 2.73 -10.12
CA ALA A 77 7.56 3.50 -11.30
C ALA A 77 6.39 4.41 -11.69
N PRO A 78 6.58 5.72 -11.81
CA PRO A 78 7.84 6.44 -11.56
C PRO A 78 8.16 6.55 -10.07
N ALA A 79 9.43 6.78 -9.73
CA ALA A 79 9.89 6.90 -8.35
C ALA A 79 9.26 8.07 -7.58
N ASN A 80 8.91 9.12 -8.27
CA ASN A 80 8.34 10.34 -7.70
C ASN A 80 6.83 10.44 -7.89
N PHE A 81 6.12 9.30 -7.87
CA PHE A 81 4.68 9.30 -7.99
C PHE A 81 4.01 10.12 -6.87
N LYS A 82 2.79 10.58 -7.14
CA LYS A 82 1.99 11.31 -6.15
C LYS A 82 0.92 10.40 -5.56
N THR A 83 0.60 10.64 -4.29
CA THR A 83 -0.53 10.02 -3.62
C THR A 83 -1.65 11.04 -3.50
N LYS A 84 -2.84 10.68 -3.93
CA LYS A 84 -4.01 11.55 -3.92
C LYS A 84 -5.08 10.96 -3.01
N ILE A 85 -5.55 11.76 -2.04
CA ILE A 85 -6.67 11.38 -1.17
C ILE A 85 -7.95 11.45 -1.99
N VAL A 86 -8.80 10.44 -1.85
CA VAL A 86 -10.08 10.35 -2.57
C VAL A 86 -11.20 10.01 -1.60
N GLU A 87 -12.45 10.22 -2.04
CA GLU A 87 -13.61 9.81 -1.25
C GLU A 87 -13.74 8.28 -1.29
N LYS A 88 -14.42 7.73 -0.28
CA LYS A 88 -14.70 6.29 -0.22
C LYS A 88 -15.46 5.87 -1.49
N PRO A 89 -14.98 4.85 -2.21
CA PRO A 89 -15.69 4.33 -3.39
C PRO A 89 -17.05 3.73 -3.00
N ASN A 90 -17.99 3.91 -3.87
CA ASN A 90 -19.33 3.33 -3.69
C ASN A 90 -19.35 1.85 -4.09
#